data_3136d18fcffbc8af5d1875e4c80f0056
#
_entry.id   3136d18fcffbc8af5d1875e4c80f0056
#
_cell.length_a   1.000
_cell.length_b   1.000
_cell.length_c   1.000
_cell.angle_alpha   90.00
_cell.angle_beta   90.00
_cell.angle_gamma   90.00
#
_symmetry.space_group_name_H-M   'P 1'
#
loop_
_entity.id
_entity.type
_entity.pdbx_description
1 polymer ?
#
loop_
_entity_poly.entity_id
_entity_poly.type
_entity_poly.pdbx_seq_one_letter_code
_entity_poly.pdbx_strand_id
1 'polypeptide(L)'
;MVKVFGAVLAAALLGACASPLGGDYAKGKGKTLSITKDVWAGYQEYLTAIRGTNPGYFVVAAVGGVGVGANYRYCPAAGCLTVGTAASELINQCKGYGADECILFAQSSNILVEYKVVDN
;
A
#
# COMPACT_ATOMS: atom_id res chain seq x y z
N MET A 1 -23.39 -20.93 22.25
CA MET A 1 -23.92 -19.80 21.49
C MET A 1 -22.99 -18.66 21.56
N VAL A 2 -22.92 -18.07 22.71
CA VAL A 2 -22.08 -16.88 22.88
C VAL A 2 -20.63 -17.12 22.49
N LYS A 3 -20.14 -18.29 22.73
CA LYS A 3 -18.77 -18.63 22.40
C LYS A 3 -18.52 -18.57 20.89
N VAL A 4 -19.49 -18.99 20.13
CA VAL A 4 -19.37 -18.98 18.69
C VAL A 4 -19.28 -17.53 18.19
N PHE A 5 -20.09 -16.67 18.75
CA PHE A 5 -20.03 -15.26 18.40
C PHE A 5 -18.68 -14.66 18.71
N GLY A 6 -18.12 -15.01 19.86
CA GLY A 6 -16.80 -14.52 20.21
C GLY A 6 -15.76 -14.89 19.18
N ALA A 7 -15.81 -16.12 18.71
CA ALA A 7 -14.87 -16.57 17.70
C ALA A 7 -15.03 -15.81 16.39
N VAL A 8 -16.26 -15.58 15.99
CA VAL A 8 -16.55 -14.85 14.75
C VAL A 8 -16.05 -13.42 14.87
N LEU A 9 -16.27 -12.79 15.99
CA LEU A 9 -15.80 -11.42 16.19
C LEU A 9 -14.28 -11.35 16.12
N ALA A 10 -13.59 -12.31 16.68
CA ALA A 10 -12.15 -12.33 16.61
C ALA A 10 -11.66 -12.40 15.17
N ALA A 11 -12.30 -13.23 14.36
CA ALA A 11 -11.94 -13.33 12.94
C ALA A 11 -12.18 -12.01 12.22
N ALA A 12 -13.28 -11.34 12.52
CA ALA A 12 -13.58 -10.06 11.91
C ALA A 12 -12.53 -9.01 12.25
N LEU A 13 -12.09 -9.00 13.49
CA LEU A 13 -11.05 -8.05 13.90
C LEU A 13 -9.75 -8.31 13.18
N LEU A 14 -9.37 -9.56 13.01
CA LEU A 14 -8.18 -9.89 12.25
C LEU A 14 -8.30 -9.43 10.82
N GLY A 15 -9.46 -9.62 10.21
CA GLY A 15 -9.68 -9.15 8.86
C GLY A 15 -9.55 -7.64 8.76
N ALA A 16 -10.08 -6.90 9.75
CA ALA A 16 -9.96 -5.46 9.76
C ALA A 16 -8.49 -5.03 9.90
N CYS A 17 -7.69 -5.71 10.72
CA CYS A 17 -6.27 -5.39 10.87
C CYS A 17 -5.50 -5.63 9.60
N ALA A 18 -5.92 -6.58 8.78
CA ALA A 18 -5.24 -6.89 7.52
C ALA A 18 -5.67 -5.98 6.38
N SER A 19 -6.70 -5.16 6.57
CA SER A 19 -7.30 -4.39 5.50
C SER A 19 -6.41 -3.35 4.83
N PRO A 20 -5.36 -2.77 5.47
CA PRO A 20 -4.53 -1.77 4.79
C PRO A 20 -3.73 -2.30 3.60
N LEU A 21 -3.53 -3.61 3.50
CA LEU A 21 -2.69 -4.16 2.44
C LEU A 21 -3.41 -4.14 1.10
N GLY A 22 -3.20 -3.07 0.32
CA GLY A 22 -3.80 -2.93 -0.99
C GLY A 22 -5.27 -2.50 -0.99
N GLY A 23 -5.94 -2.55 0.14
CA GLY A 23 -7.35 -2.16 0.24
C GLY A 23 -8.23 -2.95 -0.73
N ASP A 24 -9.17 -2.24 -1.36
CA ASP A 24 -10.09 -2.83 -2.33
C ASP A 24 -9.40 -3.29 -3.60
N TYR A 25 -8.19 -2.83 -3.85
CA TYR A 25 -7.42 -3.15 -5.05
C TYR A 25 -6.50 -4.34 -4.83
N ALA A 26 -6.48 -4.92 -3.65
CA ALA A 26 -5.61 -6.06 -3.36
C ALA A 26 -5.81 -7.16 -4.40
N LYS A 27 -4.75 -7.85 -4.72
CA LYS A 27 -4.81 -8.94 -5.70
C LYS A 27 -5.86 -9.95 -5.30
N GLY A 28 -6.67 -10.36 -6.25
CA GLY A 28 -7.74 -11.33 -6.02
C GLY A 28 -9.07 -10.71 -5.65
N LYS A 29 -9.16 -9.39 -5.44
CA LYS A 29 -10.43 -8.76 -5.09
C LYS A 29 -11.21 -8.23 -6.29
N GLY A 30 -10.62 -8.26 -7.46
CA GLY A 30 -11.33 -7.94 -8.70
C GLY A 30 -11.37 -6.47 -9.08
N LYS A 31 -10.76 -5.59 -8.31
CA LYS A 31 -10.72 -4.17 -8.61
C LYS A 31 -9.32 -3.79 -9.06
N THR A 32 -9.21 -2.96 -10.09
CA THR A 32 -7.93 -2.55 -10.66
C THR A 32 -7.69 -1.08 -10.38
N LEU A 33 -6.53 -0.75 -9.83
CA LEU A 33 -6.13 0.62 -9.58
C LEU A 33 -5.46 1.18 -10.83
N SER A 34 -5.96 2.30 -11.33
CA SER A 34 -5.28 3.03 -12.39
C SER A 34 -4.24 3.94 -11.75
N ILE A 35 -3.02 3.95 -12.28
CA ILE A 35 -1.98 4.84 -11.81
C ILE A 35 -1.43 5.63 -12.99
N THR A 36 -1.04 6.87 -12.75
CA THR A 36 -0.46 7.70 -13.80
C THR A 36 0.95 7.25 -14.13
N LYS A 37 1.46 7.71 -15.25
CA LYS A 37 2.84 7.44 -15.65
C LYS A 37 3.83 8.02 -14.64
N ASP A 38 3.49 9.15 -14.02
CA ASP A 38 4.34 9.75 -13.01
C ASP A 38 4.42 8.87 -11.76
N VAL A 39 3.30 8.28 -11.35
CA VAL A 39 3.30 7.33 -10.23
C VAL A 39 4.14 6.12 -10.57
N TRP A 40 3.99 5.61 -11.79
CA TRP A 40 4.78 4.46 -12.22
C TRP A 40 6.28 4.77 -12.22
N ALA A 41 6.65 5.97 -12.70
CA ALA A 41 8.05 6.41 -12.65
C ALA A 41 8.55 6.49 -11.21
N GLY A 42 7.72 6.97 -10.31
CA GLY A 42 8.06 7.01 -8.88
C GLY A 42 8.28 5.60 -8.32
N TYR A 43 7.49 4.65 -8.76
CA TYR A 43 7.70 3.27 -8.35
C TYR A 43 9.03 2.71 -8.84
N GLN A 44 9.43 3.06 -10.05
CA GLN A 44 10.74 2.65 -10.58
C GLN A 44 11.88 3.24 -9.76
N GLU A 45 11.75 4.51 -9.35
CA GLU A 45 12.72 5.12 -8.45
C GLU A 45 12.80 4.37 -7.13
N TYR A 46 11.64 4.02 -6.58
CA TYR A 46 11.57 3.24 -5.35
C TYR A 46 12.31 1.91 -5.48
N LEU A 47 12.10 1.20 -6.58
CA LEU A 47 12.79 -0.07 -6.81
C LEU A 47 14.30 0.11 -6.85
N THR A 48 14.76 1.20 -7.47
CA THR A 48 16.18 1.52 -7.50
C THR A 48 16.70 1.80 -6.10
N ALA A 49 15.93 2.55 -5.31
CA ALA A 49 16.32 2.92 -3.96
C ALA A 49 16.49 1.70 -3.05
N ILE A 50 15.57 0.74 -3.16
CA ILE A 50 15.65 -0.48 -2.34
C ILE A 50 16.61 -1.51 -2.92
N ARG A 51 17.21 -1.22 -4.06
CA ARG A 51 18.12 -2.14 -4.75
C ARG A 51 17.49 -3.50 -4.98
N GLY A 52 16.17 -3.50 -5.18
CA GLY A 52 15.40 -4.69 -5.48
C GLY A 52 15.11 -5.62 -4.30
N THR A 53 15.83 -5.51 -3.20
CA THR A 53 15.69 -6.48 -2.10
C THR A 53 15.56 -5.86 -0.72
N ASN A 54 15.95 -4.62 -0.53
CA ASN A 54 15.88 -4.01 0.79
C ASN A 54 14.43 -3.72 1.18
N PRO A 55 14.12 -3.73 2.48
CA PRO A 55 12.75 -3.44 2.92
C PRO A 55 12.31 -2.03 2.56
N GLY A 56 11.05 -1.89 2.26
CA GLY A 56 10.45 -0.59 1.97
C GLY A 56 8.97 -0.71 1.73
N TYR A 57 8.32 0.45 1.63
CA TYR A 57 6.89 0.57 1.33
C TYR A 57 6.68 1.68 0.33
N PHE A 58 5.78 1.46 -0.60
CA PHE A 58 5.37 2.43 -1.59
C PHE A 58 3.86 2.63 -1.48
N VAL A 59 3.43 3.86 -1.17
CA VAL A 59 2.03 4.20 -0.96
C VAL A 59 1.57 5.12 -2.07
N VAL A 60 0.42 4.81 -2.65
CA VAL A 60 -0.19 5.57 -3.74
C VAL A 60 -1.35 6.39 -3.19
N ALA A 61 -1.39 7.65 -3.55
CA ALA A 61 -2.49 8.55 -3.25
C ALA A 61 -3.43 8.59 -4.46
N ALA A 62 -4.68 8.18 -4.25
CA ALA A 62 -5.66 8.12 -5.32
C ALA A 62 -6.74 9.18 -5.14
N VAL A 63 -7.15 9.77 -6.25
CA VAL A 63 -8.26 10.71 -6.33
C VAL A 63 -9.15 10.24 -7.46
N GLY A 64 -10.44 10.04 -7.17
CA GLY A 64 -11.38 9.57 -8.17
C GLY A 64 -11.02 8.22 -8.75
N GLY A 65 -10.42 7.35 -7.97
CA GLY A 65 -10.04 6.01 -8.42
C GLY A 65 -8.74 5.94 -9.21
N VAL A 66 -8.02 7.05 -9.33
CA VAL A 66 -6.77 7.10 -10.07
C VAL A 66 -5.64 7.50 -9.13
N GLY A 67 -4.58 6.70 -9.09
CA GLY A 67 -3.38 7.02 -8.34
C GLY A 67 -2.63 8.14 -9.04
N VAL A 68 -2.60 9.32 -8.42
CA VAL A 68 -2.02 10.53 -8.99
C VAL A 68 -0.77 10.98 -8.26
N GLY A 69 -0.47 10.41 -7.12
CA GLY A 69 0.72 10.73 -6.35
C GLY A 69 1.18 9.53 -5.58
N ALA A 70 2.38 9.60 -5.06
CA ALA A 70 2.94 8.52 -4.29
C ALA A 70 4.06 9.03 -3.39
N ASN A 71 4.31 8.29 -2.34
CA ASN A 71 5.50 8.48 -1.54
C ASN A 71 5.97 7.13 -1.03
N TYR A 72 7.20 7.08 -0.59
CA TYR A 72 7.77 5.81 -0.15
C TYR A 72 8.82 6.04 0.93
N ARG A 73 9.07 4.97 1.66
CA ARG A 73 10.19 4.87 2.60
C ARG A 73 10.85 3.53 2.41
N TYR A 74 12.13 3.50 2.67
CA TYR A 74 12.89 2.28 2.51
C TYR A 74 14.04 2.24 3.50
N CYS A 75 14.56 1.05 3.70
CA CYS A 75 15.75 0.81 4.48
C CYS A 75 16.93 0.65 3.53
N PRO A 76 18.00 1.44 3.69
CA PRO A 76 19.15 1.31 2.79
C PRO A 76 19.90 0.00 2.93
N ALA A 77 19.63 -0.75 4.00
CA ALA A 77 20.29 -2.03 4.23
C ALA A 77 19.35 -2.96 4.97
N ALA A 78 19.59 -4.25 4.86
CA ALA A 78 18.85 -5.23 5.63
C ALA A 78 19.03 -4.94 7.12
N GLY A 79 17.99 -5.18 7.90
CA GLY A 79 18.05 -5.00 9.34
C GLY A 79 17.48 -3.70 9.87
N CYS A 80 16.96 -2.84 9.03
CA CYS A 80 16.19 -1.69 9.50
C CYS A 80 14.96 -2.18 10.24
N LEU A 81 14.64 -1.55 11.36
CA LEU A 81 13.65 -2.10 12.26
C LEU A 81 12.26 -1.49 12.17
N THR A 82 12.08 -0.37 11.54
CA THR A 82 10.84 0.39 11.66
C THR A 82 9.93 0.25 10.46
N VAL A 83 10.01 -0.86 9.76
CA VAL A 83 9.28 -1.04 8.50
C VAL A 83 7.78 -0.94 8.71
N GLY A 84 7.24 -1.63 9.72
CA GLY A 84 5.80 -1.57 10.00
C GLY A 84 5.31 -0.19 10.36
N THR A 85 6.08 0.55 11.15
CA THR A 85 5.76 1.92 11.51
C THR A 85 5.81 2.82 10.29
N ALA A 86 6.76 2.58 9.40
CA ALA A 86 6.90 3.40 8.20
C ALA A 86 5.68 3.32 7.30
N ALA A 87 5.06 2.15 7.19
CA ALA A 87 3.84 2.02 6.39
C ALA A 87 2.72 2.91 6.94
N SER A 88 2.49 2.87 8.25
CA SER A 88 1.47 3.70 8.88
C SER A 88 1.76 5.18 8.69
N GLU A 89 3.01 5.58 8.84
CA GLU A 89 3.38 6.98 8.67
C GLU A 89 3.14 7.45 7.23
N LEU A 90 3.49 6.63 6.25
CA LEU A 90 3.26 6.97 4.86
C LEU A 90 1.78 7.13 4.55
N ILE A 91 0.95 6.24 5.08
CA ILE A 91 -0.49 6.32 4.88
C ILE A 91 -1.04 7.58 5.53
N ASN A 92 -0.58 7.91 6.72
CA ASN A 92 -1.02 9.13 7.39
C ASN A 92 -0.60 10.38 6.62
N GLN A 93 0.61 10.40 6.09
CA GLN A 93 1.07 11.51 5.26
C GLN A 93 0.20 11.65 4.01
N CYS A 94 -0.09 10.54 3.36
CA CYS A 94 -0.94 10.52 2.19
C CYS A 94 -2.32 11.12 2.49
N LYS A 95 -2.91 10.74 3.61
CA LYS A 95 -4.21 11.28 4.02
C LYS A 95 -4.15 12.79 4.23
N GLY A 96 -3.03 13.28 4.72
CA GLY A 96 -2.83 14.71 4.94
C GLY A 96 -2.79 15.52 3.66
N TYR A 97 -2.55 14.90 2.53
CA TYR A 97 -2.52 15.61 1.23
C TYR A 97 -3.90 15.73 0.59
N GLY A 98 -4.93 15.21 1.23
CA GLY A 98 -6.29 15.34 0.70
C GLY A 98 -6.66 14.29 -0.34
N ALA A 99 -5.94 13.20 -0.42
CA ALA A 99 -6.30 12.10 -1.30
C ALA A 99 -7.59 11.43 -0.82
N ASP A 100 -8.37 10.91 -1.76
CA ASP A 100 -9.57 10.15 -1.44
C ASP A 100 -9.21 8.81 -0.82
N GLU A 101 -8.16 8.20 -1.32
CA GLU A 101 -7.70 6.91 -0.84
C GLU A 101 -6.18 6.90 -0.78
N CYS A 102 -5.66 6.18 0.20
CA CYS A 102 -4.23 5.96 0.35
C CYS A 102 -4.00 4.46 0.38
N ILE A 103 -3.30 3.96 -0.62
CA ILE A 103 -3.21 2.54 -0.89
C ILE A 103 -1.77 2.08 -0.73
N LEU A 104 -1.55 1.06 0.08
CA LEU A 104 -0.24 0.43 0.13
C LEU A 104 -0.07 -0.40 -1.14
N PHE A 105 0.66 0.14 -2.09
CA PHE A 105 0.83 -0.41 -3.41
C PHE A 105 1.85 -1.54 -3.43
N ALA A 106 2.94 -1.37 -2.71
CA ALA A 106 4.01 -2.37 -2.71
C ALA A 106 4.70 -2.43 -1.36
N GLN A 107 5.16 -3.61 -1.03
CA GLN A 107 6.00 -3.89 0.13
C GLN A 107 7.26 -4.54 -0.39
N SER A 108 8.41 -3.95 -0.11
CA SER A 108 9.67 -4.31 -0.76
C SER A 108 9.46 -4.30 -2.28
N SER A 109 9.85 -5.30 -3.00
CA SER A 109 9.64 -5.34 -4.46
C SER A 109 8.32 -5.99 -4.86
N ASN A 110 7.46 -6.35 -3.90
CA ASN A 110 6.20 -7.05 -4.19
C ASN A 110 5.06 -6.06 -4.34
N ILE A 111 4.48 -6.01 -5.53
CA ILE A 111 3.27 -5.22 -5.76
C ILE A 111 2.07 -5.97 -5.17
N LEU A 112 1.27 -5.30 -4.37
CA LEU A 112 0.18 -5.90 -3.61
C LEU A 112 -1.19 -5.76 -4.26
N VAL A 113 -1.28 -5.01 -5.35
CA VAL A 113 -2.56 -4.63 -5.96
C VAL A 113 -2.61 -5.04 -7.42
N GLU A 114 -3.85 -5.14 -7.94
CA GLU A 114 -4.08 -5.17 -9.38
C GLU A 114 -4.01 -3.74 -9.86
N TYR A 115 -3.22 -3.47 -10.90
CA TYR A 115 -3.03 -2.09 -11.36
C TYR A 115 -2.87 -2.04 -12.86
N LYS A 116 -3.07 -0.85 -13.40
CA LYS A 116 -2.73 -0.53 -14.78
C LYS A 116 -2.18 0.88 -14.84
N VAL A 117 -1.30 1.13 -15.78
CA VAL A 117 -0.72 2.46 -15.98
C VAL A 117 -1.55 3.18 -17.03
N VAL A 118 -1.97 4.39 -16.72
CA VAL A 118 -2.76 5.22 -17.63
C VAL A 118 -2.02 6.50 -17.90
N ASP A 119 -2.47 7.23 -18.95
CA ASP A 119 -1.89 8.53 -19.24
C ASP A 119 -2.26 9.52 -18.14
N ASN A 120 -1.38 10.48 -17.95
CA ASN A 120 -1.60 11.51 -16.93
C ASN A 120 -2.79 12.39 -17.24
#